data_9b38f8887e9f8e18782d4766051017b8
#
_entry.id   9b38f8887e9f8e18782d4766051017b8
#
_cell.length_a   1.000
_cell.length_b   1.000
_cell.length_c   1.000
_cell.angle_alpha   90.00
_cell.angle_beta   90.00
_cell.angle_gamma   90.00
#
_symmetry.space_group_name_H-M   'P 1'
#
loop_
_entity.id
_entity.type
_entity.pdbx_description
1 polymer ?
#
loop_
_entity_poly.entity_id
_entity_poly.type
_entity_poly.pdbx_seq_one_letter_code
_entity_poly.pdbx_strand_id
1 'polypeptide(L)'
;MKRLILITALLFIVSCQQESKMDPNINPFFQEWNTPYEVPPFLDIKDEHYMPAYEQGMKENLAEIDVIVNNPEDPTFANTIEELERTGKLLSKVGRVFSNLASSNTNPKLQELQRDLSPMLSAHYDKISLNEGLFNRVDAIWQNRENLDLTREQTKLLNDTRKGFVRSGALLSEDQKDRISEINSKISGLSTSFGQNLLAETNGFELILENSDLDGLSEGIIAAASEAASQKMEKAETF
;
A
#
# COMPACT_ATOMS: atom_id res chain seq x y z
N MET A 1 26.05 -14.65 -70.91
CA MET A 1 25.64 -15.15 -69.54
C MET A 1 25.90 -14.03 -68.56
N LYS A 2 24.86 -13.27 -68.27
CA LYS A 2 24.93 -12.14 -67.29
C LYS A 2 24.51 -12.65 -65.92
N ARG A 3 25.43 -12.64 -64.94
CA ARG A 3 25.12 -12.98 -63.50
C ARG A 3 24.48 -11.78 -62.86
N LEU A 4 23.25 -11.95 -62.51
CA LEU A 4 22.49 -11.00 -61.72
C LEU A 4 22.82 -11.23 -60.19
N ILE A 5 23.52 -10.30 -59.60
CA ILE A 5 23.82 -10.32 -58.16
C ILE A 5 22.66 -9.62 -57.42
N LEU A 6 21.87 -10.43 -56.69
CA LEU A 6 20.79 -9.94 -55.84
C LEU A 6 21.40 -9.52 -54.49
N ILE A 7 21.51 -8.22 -54.26
CA ILE A 7 21.92 -7.67 -52.96
C ILE A 7 20.66 -7.55 -52.08
N THR A 8 20.50 -8.47 -51.16
CA THR A 8 19.45 -8.42 -50.13
C THR A 8 19.93 -7.46 -49.04
N ALA A 9 19.42 -6.24 -49.06
CA ALA A 9 19.63 -5.28 -47.97
C ALA A 9 18.78 -5.70 -46.76
N LEU A 10 19.43 -6.21 -45.72
CA LEU A 10 18.81 -6.50 -44.42
C LEU A 10 18.62 -5.17 -43.68
N LEU A 11 17.41 -4.62 -43.72
CA LEU A 11 17.01 -3.47 -42.91
C LEU A 11 16.89 -3.95 -41.47
N PHE A 12 17.91 -3.72 -40.67
CA PHE A 12 17.80 -3.75 -39.20
C PHE A 12 16.96 -2.55 -38.75
N ILE A 13 15.67 -2.78 -38.49
CA ILE A 13 14.84 -1.84 -37.76
C ILE A 13 15.30 -1.92 -36.30
N VAL A 14 16.25 -1.07 -35.94
CA VAL A 14 16.50 -0.78 -34.50
C VAL A 14 15.29 0.00 -34.01
N SER A 15 14.34 -0.72 -33.46
CA SER A 15 13.27 -0.12 -32.66
C SER A 15 13.95 0.47 -31.40
N CYS A 16 14.36 1.73 -31.47
CA CYS A 16 14.59 2.52 -30.28
C CYS A 16 13.23 2.59 -29.58
N GLN A 17 13.02 1.76 -28.56
CA GLN A 17 12.03 2.06 -27.54
C GLN A 17 12.48 3.39 -26.92
N GLN A 18 11.81 4.45 -27.35
CA GLN A 18 11.95 5.75 -26.74
C GLN A 18 11.33 5.60 -25.35
N GLU A 19 12.18 5.42 -24.33
CA GLU A 19 11.75 5.53 -22.94
C GLU A 19 11.08 6.88 -22.81
N SER A 20 9.76 6.91 -22.69
CA SER A 20 9.03 8.14 -22.41
C SER A 20 9.47 8.55 -21.02
N LYS A 21 10.34 9.56 -20.94
CA LYS A 21 10.76 10.13 -19.67
C LYS A 21 9.51 10.69 -18.98
N MET A 22 9.34 10.35 -17.72
CA MET A 22 8.28 10.94 -16.90
C MET A 22 8.40 12.46 -16.92
N ASP A 23 7.24 13.16 -16.97
CA ASP A 23 7.21 14.60 -16.84
C ASP A 23 7.53 14.95 -15.37
N PRO A 24 8.65 15.70 -15.11
CA PRO A 24 9.04 16.05 -13.74
C PRO A 24 8.06 17.00 -13.04
N ASN A 25 7.12 17.61 -13.78
CA ASN A 25 6.10 18.49 -13.23
C ASN A 25 4.82 17.75 -12.84
N ILE A 26 4.70 16.46 -13.17
CA ILE A 26 3.55 15.64 -12.85
C ILE A 26 3.93 14.66 -11.76
N ASN A 27 3.10 14.54 -10.72
CA ASN A 27 3.31 13.57 -9.66
C ASN A 27 3.53 12.17 -10.25
N PRO A 28 4.64 11.48 -9.92
CA PRO A 28 4.99 10.17 -10.49
C PRO A 28 3.92 9.10 -10.30
N PHE A 29 3.08 9.20 -9.28
CA PHE A 29 1.98 8.27 -9.05
C PHE A 29 0.86 8.38 -10.08
N PHE A 30 0.73 9.50 -10.76
CA PHE A 30 -0.27 9.75 -11.80
C PHE A 30 0.19 9.38 -13.21
N GLN A 31 1.40 8.86 -13.32
CA GLN A 31 2.01 8.45 -14.58
C GLN A 31 2.21 6.94 -14.63
N GLU A 32 2.29 6.38 -15.83
CA GLU A 32 2.77 5.00 -16.01
C GLU A 32 4.28 4.94 -15.75
N TRP A 33 4.70 3.89 -15.07
CA TRP A 33 6.12 3.67 -14.79
C TRP A 33 6.74 2.83 -15.90
N ASN A 34 7.45 3.50 -16.83
CA ASN A 34 8.20 2.85 -17.90
C ASN A 34 9.60 2.39 -17.45
N THR A 35 9.70 1.97 -16.20
CA THR A 35 10.91 1.41 -15.61
C THR A 35 10.98 -0.09 -15.85
N PRO A 36 12.18 -0.71 -15.86
CA PRO A 36 12.30 -2.17 -15.93
C PRO A 36 11.45 -2.84 -14.85
N TYR A 37 10.63 -3.80 -15.25
CA TYR A 37 9.71 -4.54 -14.36
C TYR A 37 8.69 -3.68 -13.62
N GLU A 38 8.39 -2.48 -14.12
CA GLU A 38 7.46 -1.52 -13.46
C GLU A 38 7.88 -1.17 -12.02
N VAL A 39 9.19 -1.21 -11.73
CA VAL A 39 9.72 -0.82 -10.42
C VAL A 39 9.39 0.65 -10.15
N PRO A 40 8.93 1.01 -8.95
CA PRO A 40 8.65 2.41 -8.63
C PRO A 40 9.87 3.31 -8.90
N PRO A 41 9.69 4.47 -9.52
CA PRO A 41 10.79 5.41 -9.79
C PRO A 41 11.20 6.15 -8.51
N PHE A 42 11.84 5.46 -7.57
CA PHE A 42 12.16 5.96 -6.23
C PHE A 42 12.97 7.26 -6.23
N LEU A 43 13.76 7.54 -7.28
CA LEU A 43 14.54 8.77 -7.37
C LEU A 43 13.68 10.00 -7.70
N ASP A 44 12.51 9.79 -8.32
CA ASP A 44 11.61 10.85 -8.75
C ASP A 44 10.45 11.04 -7.74
N ILE A 45 10.18 10.02 -6.92
CA ILE A 45 9.16 10.07 -5.87
C ILE A 45 9.70 10.84 -4.66
N LYS A 46 9.00 11.89 -4.26
CA LYS A 46 9.31 12.72 -3.10
C LYS A 46 8.21 12.69 -2.06
N ASP A 47 8.51 13.11 -0.84
CA ASP A 47 7.56 13.08 0.28
C ASP A 47 6.27 13.87 -0.01
N GLU A 48 6.38 15.00 -0.73
CA GLU A 48 5.23 15.81 -1.12
C GLU A 48 4.28 15.16 -2.13
N HIS A 49 4.70 14.10 -2.81
CA HIS A 49 3.87 13.39 -3.79
C HIS A 49 2.83 12.47 -3.15
N TYR A 50 3.06 12.03 -1.90
CA TYR A 50 2.21 11.01 -1.28
C TYR A 50 0.81 11.52 -0.94
N MET A 51 0.68 12.64 -0.21
CA MET A 51 -0.63 13.11 0.23
C MET A 51 -1.59 13.36 -0.94
N PRO A 52 -1.22 14.12 -2.00
CA PRO A 52 -2.10 14.32 -3.16
C PRO A 52 -2.47 13.01 -3.88
N ALA A 53 -1.52 12.05 -3.93
CA ALA A 53 -1.76 10.77 -4.58
C ALA A 53 -2.70 9.86 -3.77
N TYR A 54 -2.61 9.88 -2.44
CA TYR A 54 -3.56 9.21 -1.57
C TYR A 54 -4.95 9.82 -1.65
N GLU A 55 -5.08 11.14 -1.60
CA GLU A 55 -6.36 11.85 -1.72
C GLU A 55 -7.05 11.51 -3.03
N GLN A 56 -6.32 11.58 -4.15
CA GLN A 56 -6.84 11.22 -5.45
C GLN A 56 -7.20 9.72 -5.53
N GLY A 57 -6.33 8.84 -5.02
CA GLY A 57 -6.57 7.40 -5.00
C GLY A 57 -7.81 7.02 -4.18
N MET A 58 -8.01 7.65 -3.01
CA MET A 58 -9.23 7.45 -2.20
C MET A 58 -10.47 7.95 -2.93
N LYS A 59 -10.39 9.10 -3.60
CA LYS A 59 -11.50 9.67 -4.37
C LYS A 59 -11.90 8.78 -5.55
N GLU A 60 -10.93 8.31 -6.32
CA GLU A 60 -11.16 7.41 -7.45
C GLU A 60 -11.77 6.10 -6.98
N ASN A 61 -11.21 5.51 -5.91
CA ASN A 61 -11.71 4.26 -5.37
C ASN A 61 -13.19 4.36 -4.93
N LEU A 62 -13.59 5.45 -4.24
CA LEU A 62 -15.00 5.65 -3.88
C LEU A 62 -15.89 5.81 -5.10
N ALA A 63 -15.44 6.50 -6.14
CA ALA A 63 -16.19 6.62 -7.38
C ALA A 63 -16.37 5.25 -8.09
N GLU A 64 -15.35 4.41 -8.09
CA GLU A 64 -15.42 3.03 -8.59
C GLU A 64 -16.42 2.18 -7.78
N ILE A 65 -16.42 2.31 -6.44
CA ILE A 65 -17.41 1.66 -5.57
C ILE A 65 -18.84 2.15 -5.89
N ASP A 66 -19.02 3.44 -6.11
CA ASP A 66 -20.33 4.01 -6.46
C ASP A 66 -20.86 3.46 -7.80
N VAL A 67 -19.99 3.19 -8.77
CA VAL A 67 -20.38 2.51 -10.03
C VAL A 67 -20.91 1.11 -9.77
N ILE A 68 -20.26 0.34 -8.88
CA ILE A 68 -20.73 -1.00 -8.52
C ILE A 68 -22.08 -0.92 -7.80
N VAL A 69 -22.21 -0.04 -6.82
CA VAL A 69 -23.43 0.11 -5.99
C VAL A 69 -24.63 0.53 -6.85
N ASN A 70 -24.42 1.46 -7.78
CA ASN A 70 -25.47 2.01 -8.63
C ASN A 70 -25.69 1.24 -9.94
N ASN A 71 -25.05 0.09 -10.13
CA ASN A 71 -25.29 -0.74 -11.31
C ASN A 71 -26.75 -1.22 -11.33
N PRO A 72 -27.54 -0.89 -12.38
CA PRO A 72 -28.97 -1.23 -12.46
C PRO A 72 -29.23 -2.73 -12.68
N GLU A 73 -28.22 -3.49 -13.07
CA GLU A 73 -28.33 -4.94 -13.27
C GLU A 73 -28.34 -5.69 -11.95
N ASP A 74 -29.00 -6.85 -11.95
CA ASP A 74 -28.96 -7.76 -10.81
C ASP A 74 -27.50 -8.10 -10.44
N PRO A 75 -27.21 -8.25 -9.13
CA PRO A 75 -25.88 -8.56 -8.68
C PRO A 75 -25.42 -9.94 -9.20
N THR A 76 -24.26 -9.95 -9.85
CA THR A 76 -23.56 -11.16 -10.30
C THR A 76 -22.14 -11.18 -9.75
N PHE A 77 -21.50 -12.36 -9.76
CA PHE A 77 -20.08 -12.47 -9.37
C PHE A 77 -19.22 -11.51 -10.20
N ALA A 78 -19.43 -11.44 -11.52
CA ALA A 78 -18.69 -10.61 -12.44
C ALA A 78 -18.89 -9.11 -12.19
N ASN A 79 -20.15 -8.64 -12.12
CA ASN A 79 -20.44 -7.19 -12.01
C ASN A 79 -20.34 -6.62 -10.59
N THR A 80 -19.98 -7.46 -9.60
CA THR A 80 -19.89 -7.02 -8.21
C THR A 80 -18.57 -7.49 -7.59
N ILE A 81 -18.29 -8.80 -7.50
CA ILE A 81 -17.10 -9.31 -6.81
C ILE A 81 -15.83 -9.05 -7.63
N GLU A 82 -15.83 -9.39 -8.93
CA GLU A 82 -14.67 -9.14 -9.78
C GLU A 82 -14.41 -7.65 -9.98
N GLU A 83 -15.46 -6.84 -10.10
CA GLU A 83 -15.29 -5.40 -10.20
C GLU A 83 -14.73 -4.81 -8.90
N LEU A 84 -15.20 -5.28 -7.72
CA LEU A 84 -14.68 -4.84 -6.43
C LEU A 84 -13.16 -5.13 -6.30
N GLU A 85 -12.70 -6.31 -6.75
CA GLU A 85 -11.28 -6.67 -6.76
C GLU A 85 -10.43 -5.78 -7.69
N ARG A 86 -11.05 -5.13 -8.68
CA ARG A 86 -10.37 -4.24 -9.62
C ARG A 86 -10.28 -2.80 -9.15
N THR A 87 -11.02 -2.43 -8.10
CA THR A 87 -11.05 -1.05 -7.58
C THR A 87 -9.78 -0.65 -6.84
N GLY A 88 -9.56 0.64 -6.67
CA GLY A 88 -8.51 1.21 -5.83
C GLY A 88 -7.09 1.02 -6.36
N LYS A 89 -6.88 0.91 -7.67
CA LYS A 89 -5.55 0.68 -8.26
C LYS A 89 -4.56 1.77 -7.89
N LEU A 90 -4.94 3.05 -8.02
CA LEU A 90 -4.06 4.16 -7.66
C LEU A 90 -3.76 4.15 -6.16
N LEU A 91 -4.77 3.98 -5.32
CA LEU A 91 -4.61 3.90 -3.87
C LEU A 91 -3.64 2.77 -3.47
N SER A 92 -3.81 1.59 -4.08
CA SER A 92 -2.91 0.44 -3.88
C SER A 92 -1.49 0.72 -4.36
N LYS A 93 -1.33 1.39 -5.53
CA LYS A 93 -0.03 1.77 -6.08
C LYS A 93 0.74 2.67 -5.12
N VAL A 94 0.11 3.73 -4.62
CA VAL A 94 0.70 4.66 -3.65
C VAL A 94 0.99 3.96 -2.33
N GLY A 95 0.02 3.20 -1.82
CA GLY A 95 0.11 2.53 -0.53
C GLY A 95 1.27 1.54 -0.44
N ARG A 96 1.53 0.77 -1.50
CA ARG A 96 2.66 -0.18 -1.55
C ARG A 96 4.01 0.51 -1.48
N VAL A 97 4.18 1.62 -2.19
CA VAL A 97 5.45 2.38 -2.16
C VAL A 97 5.64 3.03 -0.80
N PHE A 98 4.60 3.72 -0.32
CA PHE A 98 4.65 4.40 0.97
C PHE A 98 4.95 3.46 2.12
N SER A 99 4.21 2.35 2.23
CA SER A 99 4.39 1.40 3.33
C SER A 99 5.79 0.74 3.30
N ASN A 100 6.31 0.47 2.11
CA ASN A 100 7.67 -0.06 1.96
C ASN A 100 8.71 0.93 2.49
N LEU A 101 8.68 2.19 2.05
CA LEU A 101 9.64 3.20 2.49
C LEU A 101 9.46 3.56 3.98
N ALA A 102 8.22 3.70 4.44
CA ALA A 102 7.95 3.99 5.84
C ALA A 102 8.44 2.90 6.80
N SER A 103 8.51 1.64 6.35
CA SER A 103 9.00 0.52 7.16
C SER A 103 10.50 0.27 7.04
N SER A 104 11.11 0.56 5.88
CA SER A 104 12.51 0.21 5.59
C SER A 104 13.48 1.41 5.61
N ASN A 105 12.99 2.61 5.32
CA ASN A 105 13.80 3.84 5.22
C ASN A 105 12.97 5.07 5.62
N THR A 106 12.41 5.04 6.83
CA THR A 106 11.56 6.13 7.33
C THR A 106 12.36 7.40 7.62
N ASN A 107 11.65 8.53 7.57
CA ASN A 107 12.14 9.84 7.96
C ASN A 107 11.04 10.60 8.74
N PRO A 108 11.35 11.75 9.39
CA PRO A 108 10.35 12.52 10.15
C PRO A 108 9.12 12.92 9.32
N LYS A 109 9.30 13.20 8.02
CA LYS A 109 8.19 13.59 7.12
C LYS A 109 7.30 12.41 6.78
N LEU A 110 7.87 11.24 6.49
CA LEU A 110 7.08 10.01 6.30
C LEU A 110 6.33 9.61 7.56
N GLN A 111 6.92 9.82 8.74
CA GLN A 111 6.23 9.56 10.02
C GLN A 111 5.07 10.54 10.26
N GLU A 112 5.23 11.82 9.90
CA GLU A 112 4.14 12.81 9.91
C GLU A 112 3.01 12.36 8.98
N LEU A 113 3.34 12.03 7.72
CA LEU A 113 2.37 11.54 6.74
C LEU A 113 1.65 10.26 7.23
N GLN A 114 2.35 9.33 7.90
CA GLN A 114 1.69 8.17 8.50
C GLN A 114 0.63 8.55 9.53
N ARG A 115 0.92 9.54 10.40
CA ARG A 115 -0.05 10.01 11.40
C ARG A 115 -1.27 10.64 10.75
N ASP A 116 -1.07 11.42 9.69
CA ASP A 116 -2.16 12.11 8.98
C ASP A 116 -3.00 11.12 8.16
N LEU A 117 -2.34 10.22 7.45
CA LEU A 117 -2.99 9.24 6.57
C LEU A 117 -3.75 8.14 7.32
N SER A 118 -3.27 7.72 8.49
CA SER A 118 -3.88 6.60 9.22
C SER A 118 -5.37 6.79 9.51
N PRO A 119 -5.84 7.90 10.08
CA PRO A 119 -7.26 8.13 10.29
C PRO A 119 -8.02 8.37 8.98
N MET A 120 -7.40 8.98 7.97
CA MET A 120 -8.02 9.21 6.66
C MET A 120 -8.29 7.89 5.95
N LEU A 121 -7.33 6.97 5.94
CA LEU A 121 -7.47 5.64 5.35
C LEU A 121 -8.48 4.79 6.13
N SER A 122 -8.48 4.87 7.47
CA SER A 122 -9.48 4.20 8.29
C SER A 122 -10.89 4.65 7.90
N ALA A 123 -11.13 5.96 7.84
CA ALA A 123 -12.42 6.50 7.42
C ALA A 123 -12.79 6.15 5.96
N HIS A 124 -11.80 6.09 5.08
CA HIS A 124 -12.02 5.67 3.70
C HIS A 124 -12.48 4.20 3.60
N TYR A 125 -11.79 3.28 4.28
CA TYR A 125 -12.17 1.87 4.27
C TYR A 125 -13.48 1.60 5.01
N ASP A 126 -13.81 2.37 6.04
CA ASP A 126 -15.12 2.29 6.70
C ASP A 126 -16.26 2.68 5.74
N LYS A 127 -16.08 3.72 4.91
CA LYS A 127 -17.06 4.08 3.87
C LYS A 127 -17.34 2.96 2.88
N ILE A 128 -16.38 2.09 2.63
CA ILE A 128 -16.54 0.93 1.73
C ILE A 128 -17.14 -0.25 2.49
N SER A 129 -16.54 -0.63 3.61
CA SER A 129 -16.91 -1.85 4.35
C SER A 129 -18.25 -1.75 5.09
N LEU A 130 -18.71 -0.53 5.40
CA LEU A 130 -20.01 -0.26 6.00
C LEU A 130 -21.07 0.18 4.98
N ASN A 131 -20.74 0.22 3.67
CA ASN A 131 -21.67 0.60 2.62
C ASN A 131 -22.76 -0.46 2.47
N GLU A 132 -23.99 -0.06 2.80
CA GLU A 132 -25.15 -0.95 2.75
C GLU A 132 -25.47 -1.43 1.32
N GLY A 133 -25.40 -0.53 0.32
CA GLY A 133 -25.66 -0.88 -1.07
C GLY A 133 -24.69 -1.91 -1.61
N LEU A 134 -23.38 -1.73 -1.31
CA LEU A 134 -22.36 -2.69 -1.70
C LEU A 134 -22.53 -4.04 -0.99
N PHE A 135 -22.79 -4.01 0.32
CA PHE A 135 -23.03 -5.23 1.10
C PHE A 135 -24.24 -6.00 0.58
N ASN A 136 -25.35 -5.31 0.28
CA ASN A 136 -26.58 -5.93 -0.24
C ASN A 136 -26.31 -6.66 -1.57
N ARG A 137 -25.49 -6.10 -2.47
CA ARG A 137 -25.08 -6.77 -3.71
C ARG A 137 -24.25 -8.04 -3.43
N VAL A 138 -23.27 -7.95 -2.54
CA VAL A 138 -22.43 -9.08 -2.14
C VAL A 138 -23.27 -10.18 -1.47
N ASP A 139 -24.17 -9.79 -0.56
CA ASP A 139 -25.01 -10.74 0.18
C ASP A 139 -26.02 -11.44 -0.74
N ALA A 140 -26.61 -10.75 -1.71
CA ALA A 140 -27.53 -11.34 -2.70
C ALA A 140 -26.85 -12.45 -3.51
N ILE A 141 -25.61 -12.22 -3.97
CA ILE A 141 -24.82 -13.25 -4.67
C ILE A 141 -24.55 -14.42 -3.74
N TRP A 142 -24.15 -14.14 -2.50
CA TRP A 142 -23.81 -15.17 -1.51
C TRP A 142 -25.03 -16.02 -1.13
N GLN A 143 -26.22 -15.45 -0.99
CA GLN A 143 -27.46 -16.18 -0.71
C GLN A 143 -27.83 -17.15 -1.85
N ASN A 144 -27.50 -16.79 -3.10
CA ASN A 144 -27.77 -17.62 -4.27
C ASN A 144 -26.59 -18.51 -4.70
N ARG A 145 -25.50 -18.54 -3.95
CA ARG A 145 -24.21 -19.17 -4.34
C ARG A 145 -24.32 -20.66 -4.74
N GLU A 146 -25.26 -21.39 -4.13
CA GLU A 146 -25.44 -22.83 -4.43
C GLU A 146 -26.02 -23.07 -5.84
N ASN A 147 -26.63 -22.03 -6.45
CA ASN A 147 -27.19 -22.06 -7.80
C ASN A 147 -26.23 -21.46 -8.85
N LEU A 148 -25.05 -21.03 -8.43
CA LEU A 148 -24.06 -20.43 -9.32
C LEU A 148 -22.95 -21.43 -9.64
N ASP A 149 -22.54 -21.49 -10.89
CA ASP A 149 -21.41 -22.33 -11.34
C ASP A 149 -20.08 -21.59 -11.06
N LEU A 150 -19.75 -21.45 -9.76
CA LEU A 150 -18.53 -20.80 -9.31
C LEU A 150 -17.39 -21.80 -9.16
N THR A 151 -16.18 -21.42 -9.57
CA THR A 151 -14.97 -22.20 -9.26
C THR A 151 -14.73 -22.21 -7.74
N ARG A 152 -13.82 -23.07 -7.29
CA ARG A 152 -13.43 -23.13 -5.88
C ARG A 152 -12.84 -21.80 -5.39
N GLU A 153 -12.04 -21.14 -6.23
CA GLU A 153 -11.41 -19.85 -5.94
C GLU A 153 -12.47 -18.74 -5.85
N GLN A 154 -13.41 -18.70 -6.80
CA GLN A 154 -14.51 -17.74 -6.80
C GLN A 154 -15.42 -17.92 -5.58
N THR A 155 -15.75 -19.16 -5.23
CA THR A 155 -16.51 -19.47 -4.01
C THR A 155 -15.77 -19.01 -2.76
N LYS A 156 -14.46 -19.23 -2.69
CA LYS A 156 -13.63 -18.76 -1.58
C LYS A 156 -13.61 -17.23 -1.48
N LEU A 157 -13.40 -16.56 -2.60
CA LEU A 157 -13.39 -15.09 -2.66
C LEU A 157 -14.73 -14.51 -2.21
N LEU A 158 -15.86 -15.01 -2.73
CA LEU A 158 -17.19 -14.55 -2.33
C LEU A 158 -17.44 -14.73 -0.82
N ASN A 159 -17.06 -15.90 -0.28
CA ASN A 159 -17.22 -16.18 1.15
C ASN A 159 -16.36 -15.25 2.02
N ASP A 160 -15.11 -14.99 1.62
CA ASP A 160 -14.20 -14.14 2.37
C ASP A 160 -14.64 -12.68 2.27
N THR A 161 -15.04 -12.20 1.11
CA THR A 161 -15.57 -10.84 0.89
C THR A 161 -16.77 -10.60 1.80
N ARG A 162 -17.79 -11.45 1.73
CA ARG A 162 -18.97 -11.31 2.62
C ARG A 162 -18.61 -11.34 4.09
N LYS A 163 -17.75 -12.29 4.49
CA LYS A 163 -17.28 -12.40 5.87
C LYS A 163 -16.53 -11.16 6.33
N GLY A 164 -15.75 -10.55 5.43
CA GLY A 164 -15.08 -9.28 5.66
C GLY A 164 -16.09 -8.17 6.01
N PHE A 165 -17.09 -7.97 5.16
CA PHE A 165 -18.16 -6.98 5.39
C PHE A 165 -18.88 -7.20 6.74
N VAL A 166 -19.31 -8.44 7.02
CA VAL A 166 -19.99 -8.77 8.29
C VAL A 166 -19.10 -8.47 9.50
N ARG A 167 -17.82 -8.83 9.44
CA ARG A 167 -16.87 -8.56 10.54
C ARG A 167 -16.57 -7.07 10.72
N SER A 168 -16.58 -6.31 9.63
CA SER A 168 -16.41 -4.86 9.68
C SER A 168 -17.64 -4.13 10.22
N GLY A 169 -18.80 -4.81 10.31
CA GLY A 169 -20.00 -4.23 10.90
C GLY A 169 -21.11 -3.90 9.89
N ALA A 170 -21.11 -4.48 8.69
CA ALA A 170 -22.13 -4.21 7.67
C ALA A 170 -23.56 -4.48 8.14
N LEU A 171 -23.77 -5.38 9.11
CA LEU A 171 -25.07 -5.72 9.69
C LEU A 171 -25.46 -4.87 10.92
N LEU A 172 -24.62 -3.94 11.32
CA LEU A 172 -24.89 -3.04 12.45
C LEU A 172 -25.92 -1.99 12.08
N SER A 173 -26.62 -1.41 13.09
CA SER A 173 -27.43 -0.22 12.90
C SER A 173 -26.57 1.01 12.58
N GLU A 174 -27.14 2.07 11.99
CA GLU A 174 -26.39 3.28 11.63
C GLU A 174 -25.65 3.89 12.86
N ASP A 175 -26.32 4.02 14.02
CA ASP A 175 -25.67 4.50 15.25
C ASP A 175 -24.48 3.64 15.67
N GLN A 176 -24.56 2.32 15.44
CA GLN A 176 -23.46 1.39 15.74
C GLN A 176 -22.36 1.48 14.68
N LYS A 177 -22.68 1.72 13.41
CA LYS A 177 -21.70 1.98 12.34
C LYS A 177 -20.92 3.26 12.59
N ASP A 178 -21.60 4.32 13.01
CA ASP A 178 -20.95 5.58 13.41
C ASP A 178 -19.98 5.33 14.57
N ARG A 179 -20.43 4.57 15.57
CA ARG A 179 -19.61 4.25 16.76
C ARG A 179 -18.39 3.41 16.41
N ILE A 180 -18.51 2.40 15.53
CA ILE A 180 -17.37 1.57 15.13
C ILE A 180 -16.36 2.38 14.30
N SER A 181 -16.83 3.30 13.43
CA SER A 181 -15.96 4.21 12.67
C SER A 181 -15.15 5.14 13.58
N GLU A 182 -15.77 5.70 14.63
CA GLU A 182 -15.03 6.47 15.64
C GLU A 182 -13.94 5.62 16.34
N ILE A 183 -14.26 4.37 16.68
CA ILE A 183 -13.32 3.45 17.33
C ILE A 183 -12.18 3.12 16.36
N ASN A 184 -12.49 2.79 15.11
CA ASN A 184 -11.51 2.46 14.07
C ASN A 184 -10.52 3.62 13.85
N SER A 185 -11.03 4.85 13.75
CA SER A 185 -10.20 6.05 13.62
C SER A 185 -9.24 6.23 14.80
N LYS A 186 -9.74 6.00 16.03
CA LYS A 186 -8.90 6.08 17.26
C LYS A 186 -7.84 4.98 17.28
N ILE A 187 -8.22 3.74 16.98
CA ILE A 187 -7.30 2.59 16.93
C ILE A 187 -6.20 2.84 15.89
N SER A 188 -6.57 3.32 14.72
CA SER A 188 -5.63 3.64 13.63
C SER A 188 -4.58 4.66 14.08
N GLY A 189 -4.99 5.79 14.64
CA GLY A 189 -4.08 6.81 15.15
C GLY A 189 -3.20 6.32 16.32
N LEU A 190 -3.79 5.61 17.29
CA LEU A 190 -3.05 5.06 18.42
C LEU A 190 -2.04 3.99 18.00
N SER A 191 -2.39 3.12 17.06
CA SER A 191 -1.48 2.09 16.54
C SER A 191 -0.28 2.72 15.81
N THR A 192 -0.52 3.77 15.03
CA THR A 192 0.57 4.51 14.37
C THR A 192 1.50 5.17 15.40
N SER A 193 0.92 5.85 16.40
CA SER A 193 1.70 6.50 17.48
C SER A 193 2.50 5.48 18.28
N PHE A 194 1.89 4.35 18.61
CA PHE A 194 2.57 3.27 19.33
C PHE A 194 3.77 2.72 18.53
N GLY A 195 3.58 2.45 17.23
CA GLY A 195 4.67 1.96 16.37
C GLY A 195 5.83 2.96 16.27
N GLN A 196 5.54 4.25 16.15
CA GLN A 196 6.56 5.31 16.10
C GLN A 196 7.29 5.47 17.44
N ASN A 197 6.57 5.40 18.57
CA ASN A 197 7.17 5.45 19.90
C ASN A 197 8.07 4.23 20.14
N LEU A 198 7.62 3.02 19.74
CA LEU A 198 8.42 1.81 19.84
C LEU A 198 9.71 1.92 19.01
N LEU A 199 9.62 2.44 17.79
CA LEU A 199 10.79 2.68 16.94
C LEU A 199 11.75 3.68 17.59
N ALA A 200 11.25 4.78 18.13
CA ALA A 200 12.05 5.80 18.79
C ALA A 200 12.76 5.24 20.04
N GLU A 201 12.04 4.49 20.87
CA GLU A 201 12.60 3.85 22.06
C GLU A 201 13.66 2.80 21.71
N THR A 202 13.37 1.97 20.68
CA THR A 202 14.34 0.97 20.20
C THR A 202 15.63 1.61 19.69
N ASN A 203 15.51 2.69 18.92
CA ASN A 203 16.64 3.42 18.38
C ASN A 203 17.40 4.25 19.45
N GLY A 204 16.71 4.66 20.50
CA GLY A 204 17.29 5.40 21.63
C GLY A 204 17.89 4.50 22.70
N PHE A 205 17.57 3.20 22.69
CA PHE A 205 18.08 2.27 23.71
C PHE A 205 19.59 2.08 23.58
N GLU A 206 20.29 2.23 24.70
CA GLU A 206 21.73 2.02 24.82
C GLU A 206 22.04 1.26 26.08
N LEU A 207 22.81 0.21 25.94
CA LEU A 207 23.42 -0.51 27.04
C LEU A 207 24.92 -0.17 27.07
N ILE A 208 25.31 0.65 28.04
CA ILE A 208 26.72 0.97 28.29
C ILE A 208 27.30 -0.15 29.12
N LEU A 209 28.36 -0.82 28.61
CA LEU A 209 29.08 -1.87 29.33
C LEU A 209 30.34 -1.30 29.94
N GLU A 210 30.58 -1.62 31.22
CA GLU A 210 31.85 -1.38 31.89
C GLU A 210 32.75 -2.63 31.79
N ASN A 211 34.02 -2.50 32.13
CA ASN A 211 34.97 -3.63 32.06
C ASN A 211 34.53 -4.85 32.91
N SER A 212 33.78 -4.62 33.98
CA SER A 212 33.21 -5.69 34.82
C SER A 212 32.10 -6.49 34.13
N ASP A 213 31.47 -5.92 33.10
CA ASP A 213 30.33 -6.52 32.38
C ASP A 213 30.79 -7.35 31.18
N LEU A 214 32.10 -7.34 30.86
CA LEU A 214 32.67 -8.03 29.70
C LEU A 214 32.98 -9.51 30.00
N ASP A 215 32.94 -9.93 31.25
CA ASP A 215 33.23 -11.31 31.63
C ASP A 215 32.18 -12.28 31.04
N GLY A 216 32.66 -13.30 30.35
CA GLY A 216 31.81 -14.27 29.64
C GLY A 216 31.33 -13.85 28.25
N LEU A 217 31.60 -12.62 27.78
CA LEU A 217 31.34 -12.21 26.39
C LEU A 217 32.47 -12.69 25.46
N SER A 218 32.09 -13.05 24.22
CA SER A 218 33.09 -13.40 23.20
C SER A 218 33.84 -12.17 22.71
N GLU A 219 35.09 -12.34 22.26
CA GLU A 219 35.92 -11.27 21.70
C GLU A 219 35.20 -10.52 20.55
N GLY A 220 34.41 -11.22 19.71
CA GLY A 220 33.65 -10.62 18.63
C GLY A 220 32.54 -9.68 19.12
N ILE A 221 31.85 -10.01 20.22
CA ILE A 221 30.83 -9.15 20.84
C ILE A 221 31.49 -7.91 21.44
N ILE A 222 32.62 -8.08 22.14
CA ILE A 222 33.37 -6.97 22.75
C ILE A 222 33.90 -6.03 21.66
N ALA A 223 34.43 -6.54 20.57
CA ALA A 223 34.89 -5.73 19.44
C ALA A 223 33.77 -4.95 18.78
N ALA A 224 32.62 -5.60 18.54
CA ALA A 224 31.42 -4.93 17.96
C ALA A 224 30.90 -3.82 18.89
N ALA A 225 30.85 -4.05 20.20
CA ALA A 225 30.44 -3.03 21.16
C ALA A 225 31.39 -1.83 21.18
N SER A 226 32.72 -2.08 21.13
CA SER A 226 33.74 -1.04 21.06
C SER A 226 33.64 -0.20 19.78
N GLU A 227 33.39 -0.86 18.64
CA GLU A 227 33.19 -0.17 17.36
C GLU A 227 31.92 0.71 17.39
N ALA A 228 30.81 0.19 17.91
CA ALA A 228 29.57 0.95 18.06
C ALA A 228 29.77 2.19 18.97
N ALA A 229 30.49 2.06 20.08
CA ALA A 229 30.81 3.17 20.96
C ALA A 229 31.68 4.23 20.25
N SER A 230 32.67 3.82 19.48
CA SER A 230 33.56 4.72 18.74
C SER A 230 32.82 5.51 17.68
N GLN A 231 31.97 4.88 16.89
CA GLN A 231 31.14 5.53 15.86
C GLN A 231 30.18 6.58 16.47
N LYS A 232 29.73 6.36 17.70
CA LYS A 232 28.86 7.29 18.40
C LYS A 232 29.60 8.51 18.91
N MET A 233 30.81 8.32 19.43
CA MET A 233 31.67 9.42 19.87
C MET A 233 32.06 10.33 18.70
N GLU A 234 32.41 9.77 17.55
CA GLU A 234 32.72 10.55 16.34
C GLU A 234 31.52 11.40 15.87
N LYS A 235 30.29 10.86 15.96
CA LYS A 235 29.09 11.62 15.64
C LYS A 235 28.81 12.75 16.63
N ALA A 236 29.13 12.57 17.90
CA ALA A 236 28.94 13.61 18.93
C ALA A 236 29.94 14.76 18.82
N GLU A 237 31.15 14.51 18.28
CA GLU A 237 32.20 15.54 18.07
C GLU A 237 31.99 16.37 16.78
N THR A 238 31.06 15.94 15.89
CA THR A 238 30.80 16.60 14.59
C THR A 238 29.66 17.65 14.66
N PHE A 239 29.06 17.88 15.81
CA PHE A 239 28.04 18.87 16.12
C PHE A 239 28.56 19.91 17.12
#